data_1827a5264bbc53e5378b03977fc02e52
#
_entry.id   1827a5264bbc53e5378b03977fc02e52
#
_cell.length_a   1.000
_cell.length_b   1.000
_cell.length_c   1.000
_cell.angle_alpha   90.00
_cell.angle_beta   90.00
_cell.angle_gamma   90.00
#
_symmetry.space_group_name_H-M   'P 1'
#
loop_
_entity.id
_entity.type
_entity.pdbx_description
1 polymer ?
#
loop_
_entity_poly.entity_id
_entity_poly.type
_entity_poly.pdbx_seq_one_letter_code
_entity_poly.pdbx_strand_id
1 'polypeptide(L)'
;MAIAVGHFHDVEPPDVRGRHCRLHSVAQLDSPLLDRDNHREHSDAGGGAGHTGLSPRRRSQSSPCFTTVAAPAGGADHRPPPESSGKMPRVEVVAGRHARGVRELIAEAAAAIASGTRLVPAQGGLGGALLLTGSRAGEHVAVIKPLGDDTAAAGYESKAVLREVAAFLLDHGGFASVEPTALIKISRPVAAPMTTTTTVASIQRFVAHEYDAGELGPSRFSVASVHRVGILDVRLLNIDRHAGNILVKNPPSSSRMQQPLDLVPIDHGLCLPEQLDDPYFEWLHWPQSSLPFSDDELAYVASLDPFRDAETLRAELPALEEPAIRILMLCTIFLKRAAAAGLCLADIGDMMTREFTAQEEEGLSTFEALCKDAHDAVHPPSLLPCPPPDGDGVGEGTATSSSGGRKHVSFGDLSVAEWEAFLERFEQLLPAALDAKKRAASS
;
A
#
# COMPACT_ATOMS: atom_id res chain seq x y z
N MET A 1 -3.73 19.70 28.45
CA MET A 1 -4.66 20.69 27.88
C MET A 1 -5.50 19.95 26.88
N ALA A 2 -6.80 19.79 27.13
CA ALA A 2 -7.69 19.13 26.18
C ALA A 2 -8.00 20.13 25.05
N ILE A 3 -7.53 19.85 23.85
CA ILE A 3 -7.87 20.62 22.65
C ILE A 3 -9.24 20.13 22.20
N ALA A 4 -10.25 20.99 22.35
CA ALA A 4 -11.56 20.73 21.78
C ALA A 4 -11.51 20.98 20.27
N VAL A 5 -11.14 19.96 19.51
CA VAL A 5 -11.31 19.95 18.05
C VAL A 5 -12.81 19.79 17.78
N GLY A 6 -13.36 20.70 16.98
CA GLY A 6 -14.78 20.83 16.73
C GLY A 6 -15.45 19.50 16.39
N HIS A 7 -16.61 19.27 17.00
CA HIS A 7 -17.46 18.14 16.72
C HIS A 7 -17.74 18.04 15.22
N PHE A 8 -17.47 16.89 14.64
CA PHE A 8 -18.05 16.54 13.35
C PHE A 8 -19.57 16.62 13.50
N HIS A 9 -20.19 17.62 12.91
CA HIS A 9 -21.64 17.66 12.83
C HIS A 9 -22.09 16.45 12.05
N ASP A 10 -22.98 15.65 12.64
CA ASP A 10 -23.70 14.59 11.95
C ASP A 10 -24.40 15.21 10.73
N VAL A 11 -23.86 14.94 9.56
CA VAL A 11 -24.54 15.25 8.30
C VAL A 11 -25.43 14.05 8.03
N GLU A 12 -26.74 14.23 8.15
CA GLU A 12 -27.70 13.21 7.73
C GLU A 12 -27.37 12.72 6.32
N PRO A 13 -27.35 11.41 6.08
CA PRO A 13 -27.06 10.87 4.75
C PRO A 13 -28.11 11.35 3.76
N PRO A 14 -27.74 11.85 2.58
CA PRO A 14 -28.68 12.23 1.56
C PRO A 14 -29.45 11.03 1.05
N ASP A 15 -30.74 11.22 0.78
CA ASP A 15 -31.70 10.23 0.24
C ASP A 15 -31.10 9.56 -1.03
N VAL A 16 -30.76 8.26 -0.91
CA VAL A 16 -30.03 7.51 -1.93
C VAL A 16 -30.98 7.11 -3.06
N ARG A 17 -31.28 8.05 -3.96
CA ARG A 17 -31.87 7.70 -5.26
C ARG A 17 -30.75 7.52 -6.27
N GLY A 18 -30.58 6.26 -6.68
CA GLY A 18 -29.63 5.71 -7.62
C GLY A 18 -28.95 6.69 -8.59
N ARG A 19 -27.71 7.01 -8.31
CA ARG A 19 -26.82 7.64 -9.29
C ARG A 19 -25.99 6.55 -9.94
N HIS A 20 -26.21 6.34 -11.22
CA HIS A 20 -25.31 5.54 -12.03
C HIS A 20 -24.04 6.33 -12.27
N CYS A 21 -22.94 5.95 -11.61
CA CYS A 21 -21.63 6.39 -12.06
C CYS A 21 -21.40 5.87 -13.48
N ARG A 22 -20.91 6.71 -14.38
CA ARG A 22 -20.59 6.28 -15.76
C ARG A 22 -19.45 5.28 -15.70
N LEU A 23 -19.67 4.12 -16.34
CA LEU A 23 -18.57 3.23 -16.68
C LEU A 23 -17.66 3.99 -17.65
N HIS A 24 -16.48 4.39 -17.20
CA HIS A 24 -15.44 4.84 -18.11
C HIS A 24 -15.08 3.68 -19.03
N SER A 25 -15.26 3.91 -20.33
CA SER A 25 -14.86 2.96 -21.35
C SER A 25 -13.38 2.66 -21.15
N VAL A 26 -13.04 1.39 -20.94
CA VAL A 26 -11.66 0.94 -20.86
C VAL A 26 -11.02 1.22 -22.20
N ALA A 27 -10.36 2.37 -22.33
CA ALA A 27 -9.40 2.58 -23.40
C ALA A 27 -8.25 1.62 -23.11
N GLN A 28 -8.06 0.62 -23.98
CA GLN A 28 -6.87 -0.21 -23.98
C GLN A 28 -5.65 0.71 -24.04
N LEU A 29 -4.95 0.84 -22.93
CA LEU A 29 -3.62 1.41 -22.87
C LEU A 29 -2.67 0.34 -23.41
N ASP A 30 -2.56 0.27 -24.76
CA ASP A 30 -1.40 -0.31 -25.41
C ASP A 30 -0.23 0.62 -25.13
N SER A 31 0.58 0.24 -24.16
CA SER A 31 1.83 0.95 -23.86
C SER A 31 2.84 0.72 -25.00
N PRO A 32 3.22 1.76 -25.74
CA PRO A 32 4.31 1.67 -26.71
C PRO A 32 5.62 2.11 -26.06
N LEU A 33 6.15 1.33 -25.15
CA LEU A 33 7.51 1.54 -24.65
C LEU A 33 8.18 0.19 -24.44
N LEU A 34 8.95 -0.21 -25.40
CA LEU A 34 10.13 -1.04 -25.43
C LEU A 34 10.18 -1.91 -26.71
N ASP A 35 10.37 -1.24 -27.85
CA ASP A 35 11.04 -1.85 -28.98
C ASP A 35 12.05 -0.85 -29.56
N ARG A 36 13.27 -0.98 -29.07
CA ARG A 36 14.44 -0.44 -29.75
C ARG A 36 15.54 -1.50 -29.80
N ASP A 37 15.88 -1.81 -31.06
CA ASP A 37 17.06 -2.51 -31.49
C ASP A 37 17.04 -4.05 -31.48
N ASN A 38 16.69 -4.66 -32.65
CA ASN A 38 17.70 -5.35 -33.40
C ASN A 38 17.19 -5.76 -34.80
N HIS A 39 17.60 -4.98 -35.80
CA HIS A 39 17.67 -5.46 -37.19
C HIS A 39 18.78 -6.50 -37.32
N ARG A 40 18.44 -7.69 -37.77
CA ARG A 40 19.26 -8.45 -38.72
C ARG A 40 18.40 -9.41 -39.49
N GLU A 41 18.44 -9.19 -40.79
CA GLU A 41 17.88 -10.00 -41.86
C GLU A 41 18.41 -11.44 -41.83
N HIS A 42 17.55 -12.42 -42.12
CA HIS A 42 17.80 -13.37 -43.19
C HIS A 42 16.49 -14.15 -43.51
N SER A 43 16.23 -14.20 -44.82
CA SER A 43 15.23 -14.95 -45.55
C SER A 43 15.33 -16.48 -45.35
N ASP A 44 14.23 -17.21 -45.29
CA ASP A 44 13.63 -18.03 -46.35
C ASP A 44 12.55 -18.97 -45.83
N ALA A 45 11.49 -18.98 -46.56
CA ALA A 45 10.51 -19.99 -46.99
C ALA A 45 10.17 -21.21 -46.13
N GLY A 46 8.85 -21.43 -45.97
CA GLY A 46 8.25 -22.77 -45.95
C GLY A 46 7.15 -23.03 -44.97
N GLY A 47 5.94 -22.84 -45.39
CA GLY A 47 4.71 -23.63 -45.22
C GLY A 47 4.31 -24.26 -43.87
N GLY A 48 3.06 -23.95 -43.40
CA GLY A 48 2.24 -24.98 -42.80
C GLY A 48 1.65 -24.69 -41.43
N ALA A 49 0.35 -24.44 -41.44
CA ALA A 49 -0.67 -24.82 -40.43
C ALA A 49 -0.61 -24.22 -39.02
N GLY A 50 -1.69 -23.51 -38.71
CA GLY A 50 -2.05 -22.82 -37.51
C GLY A 50 -2.09 -23.65 -36.24
N HIS A 51 -1.68 -23.00 -35.19
CA HIS A 51 -2.21 -23.14 -33.84
C HIS A 51 -2.10 -21.78 -33.18
N THR A 52 -3.24 -21.28 -32.72
CA THR A 52 -3.36 -20.08 -31.89
C THR A 52 -2.73 -20.34 -30.53
N GLY A 53 -1.45 -20.03 -30.40
CA GLY A 53 -0.76 -20.00 -29.12
C GLY A 53 -0.84 -18.61 -28.51
N LEU A 54 -1.58 -18.45 -27.43
CA LEU A 54 -1.55 -17.27 -26.58
C LEU A 54 -0.14 -17.11 -26.01
N SER A 55 0.51 -16.04 -26.39
CA SER A 55 1.83 -15.66 -25.88
C SER A 55 1.76 -15.38 -24.38
N PRO A 56 2.64 -15.91 -23.55
CA PRO A 56 2.62 -15.60 -22.11
C PRO A 56 3.04 -14.15 -21.91
N ARG A 57 2.12 -13.35 -21.36
CA ARG A 57 2.42 -11.99 -20.88
C ARG A 57 3.56 -12.06 -19.87
N ARG A 58 4.57 -11.20 -20.05
CA ARG A 58 5.65 -11.02 -19.07
C ARG A 58 5.03 -10.54 -17.77
N ARG A 59 5.26 -11.29 -16.69
CA ARG A 59 4.89 -10.91 -15.31
C ARG A 59 5.62 -9.63 -14.92
N SER A 60 4.92 -8.67 -14.34
CA SER A 60 5.58 -7.59 -13.60
C SER A 60 6.27 -8.19 -12.37
N GLN A 61 7.51 -7.78 -12.11
CA GLN A 61 8.42 -8.43 -11.16
C GLN A 61 8.33 -7.86 -9.74
N SER A 62 7.19 -7.40 -9.28
CA SER A 62 7.14 -6.62 -8.04
C SER A 62 6.45 -7.26 -6.84
N SER A 63 5.95 -8.49 -6.90
CA SER A 63 5.41 -9.17 -5.71
C SER A 63 5.56 -10.68 -5.76
N PRO A 64 5.83 -11.34 -4.61
CA PRO A 64 5.93 -12.79 -4.55
C PRO A 64 4.55 -13.43 -4.69
N CYS A 65 4.23 -13.91 -5.88
CA CYS A 65 3.13 -14.82 -6.08
C CYS A 65 3.55 -16.21 -5.57
N PHE A 66 2.96 -16.69 -4.49
CA PHE A 66 3.33 -17.94 -3.85
C PHE A 66 2.50 -19.09 -4.42
N THR A 67 2.98 -19.71 -5.48
CA THR A 67 2.40 -20.98 -5.94
C THR A 67 3.04 -22.15 -5.19
N THR A 68 2.23 -22.99 -4.56
CA THR A 68 2.67 -24.24 -3.95
C THR A 68 3.10 -25.23 -5.03
N VAL A 69 4.42 -25.40 -5.22
CA VAL A 69 4.97 -26.47 -6.06
C VAL A 69 5.32 -27.64 -5.16
N ALA A 70 4.69 -28.82 -5.40
CA ALA A 70 5.04 -30.07 -4.75
C ALA A 70 6.50 -30.45 -5.05
N ALA A 71 7.30 -30.67 -4.01
CA ALA A 71 8.69 -31.08 -4.13
C ALA A 71 8.78 -32.59 -4.54
N PRO A 72 9.73 -32.99 -5.40
CA PRO A 72 10.00 -34.39 -5.66
C PRO A 72 10.73 -35.03 -4.47
N ALA A 73 10.29 -36.19 -4.07
CA ALA A 73 10.92 -37.03 -3.05
C ALA A 73 12.27 -37.54 -3.53
N GLY A 74 13.32 -37.34 -2.75
CA GLY A 74 14.65 -37.91 -3.04
C GLY A 74 15.63 -37.84 -1.88
N GLY A 75 15.97 -39.00 -1.29
CA GLY A 75 17.28 -39.29 -0.72
C GLY A 75 17.50 -38.93 0.74
N ALA A 76 17.37 -39.91 1.61
CA ALA A 76 17.80 -39.87 3.00
C ALA A 76 19.34 -39.95 3.10
N ASP A 77 19.97 -38.96 3.72
CA ASP A 77 21.34 -39.04 4.22
C ASP A 77 21.33 -38.82 5.73
N HIS A 78 21.57 -39.89 6.49
CA HIS A 78 21.60 -39.89 7.94
C HIS A 78 22.95 -39.32 8.44
N ARG A 79 22.93 -38.05 8.84
CA ARG A 79 24.02 -37.48 9.66
C ARG A 79 23.43 -37.12 11.03
N PRO A 80 24.04 -37.59 12.14
CA PRO A 80 23.55 -37.27 13.49
C PRO A 80 23.66 -35.74 13.73
N PRO A 81 22.70 -35.13 14.43
CA PRO A 81 22.76 -33.73 14.73
C PRO A 81 23.89 -33.39 15.68
N PRO A 82 24.61 -32.27 15.51
CA PRO A 82 25.57 -31.80 16.48
C PRO A 82 24.83 -31.37 17.76
N GLU A 83 25.24 -31.93 18.89
CA GLU A 83 24.85 -31.46 20.21
C GLU A 83 25.36 -30.03 20.41
N SER A 84 24.51 -29.03 20.18
CA SER A 84 24.75 -27.65 20.58
C SER A 84 23.80 -27.32 21.73
N SER A 85 24.32 -27.20 22.94
CA SER A 85 23.67 -26.54 24.08
C SER A 85 23.51 -25.02 23.82
N GLY A 86 23.00 -24.66 22.67
CA GLY A 86 22.72 -23.28 22.27
C GLY A 86 21.41 -22.81 22.86
N LYS A 87 21.39 -21.63 23.45
CA LYS A 87 20.17 -20.95 23.87
C LYS A 87 19.21 -20.91 22.68
N MET A 88 17.94 -21.29 22.91
CA MET A 88 16.88 -21.25 21.88
C MET A 88 16.72 -19.86 21.30
N PRO A 89 16.38 -19.72 20.01
CA PRO A 89 16.03 -18.45 19.42
C PRO A 89 14.86 -17.81 20.20
N ARG A 90 14.95 -16.52 20.44
CA ARG A 90 13.90 -15.76 21.14
C ARG A 90 13.20 -14.82 20.16
N VAL A 91 11.87 -14.86 20.15
CA VAL A 91 11.03 -13.93 19.43
C VAL A 91 10.33 -13.02 20.44
N GLU A 92 10.44 -11.72 20.25
CA GLU A 92 9.82 -10.69 21.07
C GLU A 92 8.94 -9.80 20.19
N VAL A 93 7.69 -9.55 20.61
CA VAL A 93 6.78 -8.64 19.90
C VAL A 93 7.11 -7.22 20.34
N VAL A 94 7.45 -6.37 19.39
CA VAL A 94 7.78 -4.95 19.58
C VAL A 94 6.54 -4.09 19.46
N ALA A 95 5.71 -4.31 18.40
CA ALA A 95 4.46 -3.60 18.19
C ALA A 95 3.36 -4.54 17.70
N GLY A 96 2.09 -4.17 17.91
CA GLY A 96 0.92 -4.96 17.51
C GLY A 96 0.57 -6.10 18.46
N ARG A 97 1.17 -6.18 19.64
CA ARG A 97 0.99 -7.30 20.61
C ARG A 97 -0.45 -7.62 20.96
N HIS A 98 -1.28 -6.58 21.06
CA HIS A 98 -2.68 -6.69 21.48
C HIS A 98 -3.66 -6.72 20.32
N ALA A 99 -3.14 -6.63 19.09
CA ALA A 99 -3.96 -6.64 17.90
C ALA A 99 -4.52 -8.04 17.60
N ARG A 100 -5.61 -8.06 16.85
CA ARG A 100 -6.40 -9.26 16.52
C ARG A 100 -5.53 -10.34 15.85
N GLY A 101 -5.58 -11.59 16.38
CA GLY A 101 -4.91 -12.75 15.79
C GLY A 101 -3.37 -12.79 15.92
N VAL A 102 -2.74 -11.73 16.47
CA VAL A 102 -1.28 -11.68 16.61
C VAL A 102 -0.77 -12.67 17.63
N ARG A 103 -1.49 -12.88 18.73
CA ARG A 103 -1.07 -13.87 19.76
C ARG A 103 -0.97 -15.26 19.17
N GLU A 104 -1.94 -15.68 18.40
CA GLU A 104 -2.00 -16.97 17.72
C GLU A 104 -0.88 -17.10 16.70
N LEU A 105 -0.68 -16.07 15.85
CA LEU A 105 0.41 -16.02 14.89
C LEU A 105 1.78 -16.20 15.56
N ILE A 106 2.05 -15.48 16.64
CA ILE A 106 3.33 -15.55 17.35
C ILE A 106 3.51 -16.92 18.03
N ALA A 107 2.45 -17.52 18.58
CA ALA A 107 2.53 -18.85 19.17
C ALA A 107 2.86 -19.91 18.12
N GLU A 108 2.21 -19.88 16.96
CA GLU A 108 2.48 -20.77 15.83
C GLU A 108 3.91 -20.57 15.28
N ALA A 109 4.33 -19.33 15.11
CA ALA A 109 5.68 -19.00 14.65
C ALA A 109 6.76 -19.48 15.65
N ALA A 110 6.54 -19.26 16.94
CA ALA A 110 7.46 -19.72 17.97
C ALA A 110 7.56 -21.26 18.00
N ALA A 111 6.45 -21.97 17.86
CA ALA A 111 6.42 -23.43 17.78
C ALA A 111 7.17 -23.94 16.53
N ALA A 112 6.96 -23.32 15.37
CA ALA A 112 7.66 -23.65 14.14
C ALA A 112 9.18 -23.44 14.27
N ILE A 113 9.61 -22.31 14.83
CA ILE A 113 11.03 -22.00 15.05
C ILE A 113 11.64 -22.98 16.05
N ALA A 114 10.93 -23.33 17.13
CA ALA A 114 11.40 -24.28 18.14
C ALA A 114 11.53 -25.72 17.58
N SER A 115 10.72 -26.11 16.60
CA SER A 115 10.82 -27.40 15.91
C SER A 115 11.98 -27.48 14.91
N GLY A 116 12.77 -26.41 14.78
CA GLY A 116 13.92 -26.36 13.87
C GLY A 116 13.57 -26.01 12.43
N THR A 117 12.36 -25.52 12.19
CA THR A 117 11.93 -25.11 10.86
C THR A 117 12.82 -23.98 10.34
N ARG A 118 13.20 -24.08 9.06
CA ARG A 118 14.04 -23.06 8.39
C ARG A 118 13.17 -21.99 7.74
N LEU A 119 13.67 -20.76 7.82
CA LEU A 119 13.15 -19.67 6.98
C LEU A 119 13.65 -19.91 5.55
N VAL A 120 12.73 -19.87 4.59
CA VAL A 120 13.02 -20.06 3.16
C VAL A 120 12.78 -18.76 2.44
N PRO A 121 13.69 -18.28 1.57
CA PRO A 121 13.42 -17.09 0.75
C PRO A 121 12.13 -17.27 -0.06
N ALA A 122 11.30 -16.24 -0.09
CA ALA A 122 10.15 -16.21 -0.95
C ALA A 122 10.59 -16.12 -2.42
N GLN A 123 10.01 -16.95 -3.29
CA GLN A 123 10.38 -16.94 -4.70
C GLN A 123 9.66 -15.80 -5.42
N GLY A 124 10.40 -14.98 -6.15
CA GLY A 124 9.84 -13.97 -7.07
C GLY A 124 9.59 -12.58 -6.47
N GLY A 125 9.98 -12.27 -5.24
CA GLY A 125 9.83 -10.96 -4.61
C GLY A 125 11.13 -10.16 -4.52
N LEU A 126 11.04 -8.86 -4.83
CA LEU A 126 12.08 -7.89 -4.54
C LEU A 126 11.94 -7.49 -3.07
N GLY A 127 12.59 -7.83 -2.11
CA GLY A 127 12.42 -7.32 -0.73
C GLY A 127 12.85 -8.29 0.36
N GLY A 128 13.57 -9.36 0.04
CA GLY A 128 14.17 -10.23 1.03
C GLY A 128 13.15 -10.92 1.96
N ALA A 129 11.88 -11.05 1.54
CA ALA A 129 10.84 -11.73 2.30
C ALA A 129 11.19 -13.21 2.52
N LEU A 130 10.96 -13.70 3.73
CA LEU A 130 11.21 -15.07 4.13
C LEU A 130 9.90 -15.76 4.50
N LEU A 131 9.73 -17.00 4.08
CA LEU A 131 8.62 -17.86 4.47
C LEU A 131 8.99 -18.70 5.68
N LEU A 132 8.15 -18.66 6.70
CA LEU A 132 8.21 -19.57 7.83
C LEU A 132 7.28 -20.75 7.54
N THR A 133 7.85 -21.95 7.39
CA THR A 133 7.06 -23.15 7.16
C THR A 133 6.58 -23.75 8.49
N GLY A 134 5.40 -24.36 8.48
CA GLY A 134 4.84 -25.08 9.63
C GLY A 134 5.44 -26.46 9.82
N SER A 135 4.90 -27.19 10.79
CA SER A 135 5.30 -28.57 11.09
C SER A 135 4.82 -29.59 10.05
N ARG A 136 3.82 -29.23 9.26
CA ARG A 136 3.33 -30.06 8.15
C ARG A 136 4.05 -29.69 6.87
N ALA A 137 4.41 -30.71 6.07
CA ALA A 137 5.10 -30.48 4.80
C ALA A 137 4.23 -29.62 3.86
N GLY A 138 4.80 -28.53 3.36
CA GLY A 138 4.14 -27.59 2.44
C GLY A 138 3.22 -26.55 3.11
N GLU A 139 3.09 -26.56 4.43
CA GLU A 139 2.33 -25.54 5.16
C GLU A 139 3.22 -24.31 5.45
N HIS A 140 2.77 -23.14 5.02
CA HIS A 140 3.40 -21.87 5.40
C HIS A 140 2.58 -21.22 6.52
N VAL A 141 3.27 -20.75 7.56
CA VAL A 141 2.65 -20.09 8.73
C VAL A 141 2.67 -18.59 8.58
N ALA A 142 3.82 -18.05 8.15
CA ALA A 142 4.02 -16.62 8.11
C ALA A 142 4.99 -16.18 7.01
N VAL A 143 4.84 -14.93 6.60
CA VAL A 143 5.81 -14.15 5.84
C VAL A 143 6.57 -13.27 6.82
N ILE A 144 7.90 -13.25 6.75
CA ILE A 144 8.77 -12.42 7.56
C ILE A 144 9.55 -11.50 6.62
N LYS A 145 9.40 -10.19 6.79
CA LYS A 145 10.18 -9.19 6.07
C LYS A 145 11.18 -8.58 7.06
N PRO A 146 12.48 -8.91 6.96
CA PRO A 146 13.49 -8.35 7.86
C PRO A 146 13.71 -6.87 7.55
N LEU A 147 14.05 -6.11 8.59
CA LEU A 147 14.56 -4.75 8.44
C LEU A 147 15.92 -4.85 7.74
N GLY A 148 16.09 -4.18 6.60
CA GLY A 148 17.34 -4.17 5.84
C GLY A 148 18.51 -3.58 6.65
N ASP A 149 19.73 -4.03 6.36
CA ASP A 149 20.95 -3.46 6.95
C ASP A 149 21.16 -2.02 6.45
N ASP A 150 21.75 -1.15 7.29
CA ASP A 150 21.90 0.32 7.14
C ASP A 150 22.75 0.77 5.91
N THR A 151 22.45 0.30 4.71
CA THR A 151 23.00 0.89 3.48
C THR A 151 22.05 1.98 2.95
N ALA A 152 22.53 2.90 2.11
CA ALA A 152 21.76 4.06 1.63
C ALA A 152 20.43 3.70 0.93
N ALA A 153 20.27 2.48 0.43
CA ALA A 153 19.00 1.91 -0.04
C ALA A 153 18.08 1.46 1.10
N ALA A 154 18.62 1.22 2.30
CA ALA A 154 17.93 0.66 3.46
C ALA A 154 16.93 1.62 4.11
N GLY A 155 17.01 2.92 3.89
CA GLY A 155 16.08 3.89 4.46
C GLY A 155 14.62 3.63 4.07
N TYR A 156 14.39 3.20 2.83
CA TYR A 156 13.05 2.91 2.31
C TYR A 156 12.53 1.54 2.78
N GLU A 157 13.38 0.51 2.74
CA GLU A 157 13.03 -0.86 3.19
C GLU A 157 12.78 -0.92 4.70
N SER A 158 13.52 -0.15 5.48
CA SER A 158 13.32 0.02 6.91
C SER A 158 11.93 0.55 7.24
N LYS A 159 11.45 1.55 6.49
CA LYS A 159 10.13 2.13 6.64
C LYS A 159 9.00 1.20 6.15
N ALA A 160 9.26 0.38 5.13
CA ALA A 160 8.31 -0.59 4.60
C ALA A 160 7.83 -1.58 5.68
N VAL A 161 8.74 -2.06 6.52
CA VAL A 161 8.41 -2.98 7.64
C VAL A 161 7.44 -2.35 8.63
N LEU A 162 7.59 -1.05 8.94
CA LEU A 162 6.68 -0.32 9.83
C LEU A 162 5.31 -0.09 9.18
N ARG A 163 5.28 0.17 7.88
CA ARG A 163 4.06 0.41 7.10
C ARG A 163 3.19 -0.85 6.98
N GLU A 164 3.80 -2.03 6.88
CA GLU A 164 3.10 -3.32 6.96
C GLU A 164 2.33 -3.45 8.28
N VAL A 165 2.98 -3.13 9.39
CA VAL A 165 2.35 -3.20 10.71
C VAL A 165 1.29 -2.11 10.87
N ALA A 166 1.56 -0.89 10.39
CA ALA A 166 0.61 0.21 10.41
C ALA A 166 -0.68 -0.13 9.66
N ALA A 167 -0.60 -0.71 8.46
CA ALA A 167 -1.76 -1.11 7.69
C ALA A 167 -2.66 -2.10 8.45
N PHE A 168 -2.06 -3.07 9.14
CA PHE A 168 -2.82 -4.01 9.96
C PHE A 168 -3.46 -3.36 11.21
N LEU A 169 -2.74 -2.48 11.90
CA LEU A 169 -3.27 -1.77 13.06
C LEU A 169 -4.44 -0.85 12.70
N LEU A 170 -4.42 -0.31 11.49
CA LEU A 170 -5.43 0.59 10.95
C LEU A 170 -6.61 -0.13 10.28
N ASP A 171 -6.52 -1.43 10.02
CA ASP A 171 -7.65 -2.25 9.53
C ASP A 171 -8.59 -2.61 10.68
N HIS A 172 -9.39 -1.64 11.11
CA HIS A 172 -10.29 -1.77 12.25
C HIS A 172 -11.31 -2.89 12.04
N GLY A 173 -11.35 -3.80 13.01
CA GLY A 173 -12.23 -4.97 12.94
C GLY A 173 -11.87 -6.00 11.87
N GLY A 174 -10.80 -5.80 11.10
CA GLY A 174 -10.44 -6.62 9.93
C GLY A 174 -11.37 -6.36 8.75
N PHE A 175 -11.81 -5.12 8.60
CA PHE A 175 -12.74 -4.70 7.55
C PHE A 175 -12.20 -4.99 6.14
N ALA A 176 -10.95 -4.66 5.87
CA ALA A 176 -10.29 -4.91 4.60
C ALA A 176 -9.62 -6.28 4.51
N SER A 177 -9.71 -7.09 5.57
CA SER A 177 -9.12 -8.44 5.64
C SER A 177 -7.58 -8.44 5.60
N VAL A 178 -6.92 -7.39 6.11
CA VAL A 178 -5.47 -7.43 6.33
C VAL A 178 -5.15 -8.51 7.35
N GLU A 179 -4.26 -9.40 7.00
CA GLU A 179 -3.88 -10.52 7.86
C GLU A 179 -3.08 -10.07 9.09
N PRO A 180 -3.18 -10.80 10.23
CA PRO A 180 -2.46 -10.49 11.45
C PRO A 180 -0.98 -10.22 11.20
N THR A 181 -0.53 -9.01 11.55
CA THR A 181 0.83 -8.52 11.31
C THR A 181 1.36 -7.87 12.59
N ALA A 182 2.64 -8.11 12.90
CA ALA A 182 3.31 -7.53 14.06
C ALA A 182 4.75 -7.15 13.74
N LEU A 183 5.29 -6.20 14.48
CA LEU A 183 6.73 -5.93 14.51
C LEU A 183 7.37 -6.84 15.55
N ILE A 184 8.37 -7.62 15.14
CA ILE A 184 9.07 -8.56 16.01
C ILE A 184 10.57 -8.33 16.02
N LYS A 185 11.19 -8.78 17.10
CA LYS A 185 12.63 -8.85 17.28
C LYS A 185 13.03 -10.30 17.44
N ILE A 186 13.85 -10.80 16.53
CA ILE A 186 14.36 -12.18 16.56
C ILE A 186 15.80 -12.13 17.05
N SER A 187 16.08 -12.80 18.18
CA SER A 187 17.42 -12.92 18.74
C SER A 187 17.91 -14.36 18.54
N ARG A 188 19.03 -14.54 17.86
CA ARG A 188 19.66 -15.85 17.62
C ARG A 188 21.04 -15.86 18.23
N PRO A 189 21.39 -16.88 19.05
CA PRO A 189 22.75 -17.06 19.49
C PRO A 189 23.64 -17.50 18.32
N VAL A 190 24.81 -16.88 18.18
CA VAL A 190 25.81 -17.24 17.17
C VAL A 190 26.92 -18.05 17.87
N ALA A 191 27.39 -19.11 17.22
CA ALA A 191 28.24 -20.13 17.80
C ALA A 191 29.66 -19.68 18.19
N ALA A 192 30.14 -18.49 17.83
CA ALA A 192 31.42 -17.96 18.31
C ALA A 192 31.64 -16.49 17.92
N PRO A 193 32.24 -15.64 18.79
CA PRO A 193 32.26 -15.73 20.26
C PRO A 193 30.92 -15.24 20.80
N MET A 194 30.30 -15.87 21.75
CA MET A 194 29.02 -15.61 22.47
C MET A 194 28.27 -14.31 22.12
N THR A 195 28.07 -14.02 20.85
CA THR A 195 27.33 -12.89 20.34
C THR A 195 25.91 -13.33 19.96
N THR A 196 24.95 -12.48 20.23
CA THR A 196 23.55 -12.67 19.81
C THR A 196 23.31 -11.74 18.63
N THR A 197 22.97 -12.29 17.46
CA THR A 197 22.46 -11.47 16.37
C THR A 197 21.00 -11.16 16.62
N THR A 198 20.63 -9.92 16.41
CA THR A 198 19.27 -9.44 16.59
C THR A 198 18.78 -8.84 15.27
N THR A 199 17.65 -9.32 14.80
CA THR A 199 16.99 -8.83 13.59
C THR A 199 15.62 -8.31 13.95
N VAL A 200 15.28 -7.12 13.52
CA VAL A 200 13.91 -6.56 13.57
C VAL A 200 13.23 -6.93 12.26
N ALA A 201 11.98 -7.34 12.32
CA ALA A 201 11.21 -7.74 11.13
C ALA A 201 9.71 -7.52 11.34
N SER A 202 8.95 -7.36 10.27
CA SER A 202 7.52 -7.64 10.33
C SER A 202 7.28 -9.14 10.16
N ILE A 203 6.29 -9.66 10.85
CA ILE A 203 5.74 -10.98 10.66
C ILE A 203 4.27 -10.85 10.32
N GLN A 204 3.83 -11.44 9.22
CA GLN A 204 2.45 -11.45 8.77
C GLN A 204 1.99 -12.90 8.57
N ARG A 205 0.75 -13.22 8.96
CA ARG A 205 0.14 -14.53 8.71
C ARG A 205 0.15 -14.83 7.22
N PHE A 206 0.57 -16.02 6.85
CA PHE A 206 0.54 -16.48 5.46
C PHE A 206 -0.90 -16.71 5.00
N VAL A 207 -1.23 -16.21 3.82
CA VAL A 207 -2.51 -16.46 3.14
C VAL A 207 -2.34 -17.59 2.13
N ALA A 208 -3.04 -18.70 2.35
CA ALA A 208 -3.10 -19.75 1.35
C ALA A 208 -3.99 -19.30 0.18
N HIS A 209 -3.44 -19.22 -1.02
CA HIS A 209 -4.11 -18.76 -2.23
C HIS A 209 -3.66 -19.58 -3.44
N GLU A 210 -4.52 -19.65 -4.45
CA GLU A 210 -4.19 -20.24 -5.75
C GLU A 210 -3.87 -19.15 -6.79
N TYR A 211 -4.49 -17.95 -6.63
CA TYR A 211 -4.42 -16.86 -7.60
C TYR A 211 -4.25 -15.52 -6.90
N ASP A 212 -3.61 -14.60 -7.58
CA ASP A 212 -3.73 -13.16 -7.34
C ASP A 212 -4.80 -12.54 -8.27
N ALA A 213 -5.12 -11.28 -8.05
CA ALA A 213 -6.15 -10.60 -8.84
C ALA A 213 -5.75 -10.42 -10.32
N GLY A 214 -4.47 -10.41 -10.66
CA GLY A 214 -3.98 -10.30 -12.04
C GLY A 214 -4.18 -11.58 -12.87
N GLU A 215 -4.38 -12.72 -12.20
CA GLU A 215 -4.62 -13.99 -12.87
C GLU A 215 -6.12 -14.24 -13.14
N LEU A 216 -7.00 -13.41 -12.57
CA LEU A 216 -8.46 -13.53 -12.71
C LEU A 216 -9.07 -12.22 -13.21
N GLY A 217 -10.18 -12.31 -13.93
CA GLY A 217 -10.94 -11.13 -14.35
C GLY A 217 -11.70 -10.50 -13.17
N PRO A 218 -11.76 -9.14 -13.10
CA PRO A 218 -12.38 -8.44 -11.97
C PRO A 218 -13.87 -8.72 -11.79
N SER A 219 -14.59 -9.14 -12.85
CA SER A 219 -16.01 -9.49 -12.78
C SER A 219 -16.34 -10.61 -11.77
N ARG A 220 -15.35 -11.36 -11.31
CA ARG A 220 -15.52 -12.42 -10.31
C ARG A 220 -15.37 -11.94 -8.86
N PHE A 221 -14.88 -10.75 -8.63
CA PHE A 221 -14.65 -10.25 -7.27
C PHE A 221 -15.93 -9.68 -6.67
N SER A 222 -16.13 -9.86 -5.36
CA SER A 222 -17.27 -9.30 -4.66
C SER A 222 -17.13 -7.78 -4.58
N VAL A 223 -18.25 -7.05 -4.75
CA VAL A 223 -18.28 -5.59 -4.65
C VAL A 223 -17.73 -5.14 -3.29
N ALA A 224 -18.24 -5.76 -2.23
CA ALA A 224 -17.82 -5.43 -0.87
C ALA A 224 -16.31 -5.63 -0.67
N SER A 225 -15.72 -6.67 -1.26
CA SER A 225 -14.29 -6.95 -1.13
C SER A 225 -13.44 -5.89 -1.85
N VAL A 226 -13.85 -5.49 -3.06
CA VAL A 226 -13.19 -4.41 -3.82
C VAL A 226 -13.28 -3.08 -3.07
N HIS A 227 -14.48 -2.72 -2.58
CA HIS A 227 -14.68 -1.50 -1.81
C HIS A 227 -13.82 -1.45 -0.55
N ARG A 228 -13.75 -2.56 0.20
CA ARG A 228 -12.97 -2.64 1.44
C ARG A 228 -11.48 -2.47 1.21
N VAL A 229 -10.93 -3.09 0.16
CA VAL A 229 -9.54 -2.89 -0.24
C VAL A 229 -9.32 -1.44 -0.66
N GLY A 230 -10.19 -0.88 -1.51
CA GLY A 230 -10.06 0.49 -1.97
C GLY A 230 -10.19 1.53 -0.85
N ILE A 231 -11.11 1.34 0.10
CA ILE A 231 -11.24 2.20 1.29
C ILE A 231 -9.95 2.21 2.11
N LEU A 232 -9.32 1.04 2.29
CA LEU A 232 -8.03 0.94 2.98
C LEU A 232 -6.93 1.68 2.19
N ASP A 233 -6.81 1.43 0.89
CA ASP A 233 -5.77 2.01 0.04
C ASP A 233 -5.86 3.53 -0.06
N VAL A 234 -7.07 4.07 -0.24
CA VAL A 234 -7.33 5.53 -0.19
C VAL A 234 -6.87 6.11 1.13
N ARG A 235 -7.24 5.48 2.25
CA ARG A 235 -6.91 5.95 3.59
C ARG A 235 -5.43 5.94 3.88
N LEU A 236 -4.72 4.92 3.39
CA LEU A 236 -3.28 4.75 3.59
C LEU A 236 -2.44 5.42 2.50
N LEU A 237 -3.03 6.05 1.50
CA LEU A 237 -2.37 6.52 0.28
C LEU A 237 -1.39 5.45 -0.25
N ASN A 238 -1.94 4.29 -0.62
CA ASN A 238 -1.12 3.20 -1.14
C ASN A 238 -0.66 3.52 -2.56
N ILE A 239 0.65 3.66 -2.74
CA ILE A 239 1.22 4.05 -4.03
C ILE A 239 1.58 2.86 -4.94
N ASP A 240 1.29 1.62 -4.51
CA ASP A 240 1.64 0.40 -5.26
C ASP A 240 0.60 -0.72 -5.13
N ARG A 241 -0.70 -0.38 -5.20
CA ARG A 241 -1.75 -1.40 -5.18
C ARG A 241 -1.97 -1.99 -6.56
N HIS A 242 -1.01 -2.74 -7.08
CA HIS A 242 -1.19 -3.52 -8.30
C HIS A 242 -1.86 -4.88 -8.03
N ALA A 243 -2.34 -5.54 -9.09
CA ALA A 243 -3.11 -6.78 -8.99
C ALA A 243 -2.38 -7.91 -8.23
N GLY A 244 -1.05 -8.00 -8.34
CA GLY A 244 -0.24 -8.99 -7.61
C GLY A 244 -0.19 -8.76 -6.10
N ASN A 245 -0.58 -7.57 -5.61
CA ASN A 245 -0.70 -7.24 -4.20
C ASN A 245 -2.12 -7.48 -3.63
N ILE A 246 -2.97 -8.17 -4.40
CA ILE A 246 -4.32 -8.54 -4.02
C ILE A 246 -4.49 -10.05 -4.24
N LEU A 247 -4.50 -10.82 -3.16
CA LEU A 247 -4.72 -12.26 -3.23
C LEU A 247 -6.21 -12.59 -3.32
N VAL A 248 -6.53 -13.66 -4.04
CA VAL A 248 -7.90 -14.15 -4.14
C VAL A 248 -8.09 -15.29 -3.15
N LYS A 249 -9.02 -15.09 -2.21
CA LYS A 249 -9.33 -16.08 -1.19
C LYS A 249 -10.00 -17.29 -1.82
N ASN A 250 -9.46 -18.48 -1.55
CA ASN A 250 -10.03 -19.72 -2.06
C ASN A 250 -11.43 -19.94 -1.50
N PRO A 251 -12.46 -20.09 -2.36
CA PRO A 251 -13.79 -20.43 -1.89
C PRO A 251 -13.81 -21.85 -1.32
N PRO A 252 -14.73 -22.15 -0.37
CA PRO A 252 -14.94 -23.52 0.09
C PRO A 252 -15.18 -24.45 -1.09
N SER A 253 -14.63 -25.68 -1.05
CA SER A 253 -14.60 -26.64 -2.15
C SER A 253 -15.97 -26.96 -2.79
N SER A 254 -17.07 -26.68 -2.09
CA SER A 254 -18.46 -26.90 -2.56
C SER A 254 -19.05 -25.76 -3.39
N SER A 255 -18.39 -24.57 -3.46
CA SER A 255 -18.97 -23.34 -4.04
C SER A 255 -18.16 -22.73 -5.18
N ARG A 256 -17.15 -23.42 -5.73
CA ARG A 256 -16.15 -22.87 -6.65
C ARG A 256 -16.67 -22.17 -7.92
N MET A 257 -17.92 -22.37 -8.32
CA MET A 257 -18.40 -21.92 -9.64
C MET A 257 -19.40 -20.75 -9.60
N GLN A 258 -20.00 -20.40 -8.46
CA GLN A 258 -21.17 -19.51 -8.44
C GLN A 258 -21.10 -18.34 -7.46
N GLN A 259 -20.14 -18.29 -6.54
CA GLN A 259 -20.05 -17.18 -5.58
C GLN A 259 -18.96 -16.17 -5.99
N PRO A 260 -19.21 -14.88 -5.77
CA PRO A 260 -18.17 -13.85 -5.88
C PRO A 260 -17.00 -14.20 -4.97
N LEU A 261 -15.79 -13.87 -5.43
CA LEU A 261 -14.54 -14.16 -4.72
C LEU A 261 -14.17 -12.98 -3.83
N ASP A 262 -13.69 -13.30 -2.63
CA ASP A 262 -13.18 -12.32 -1.70
C ASP A 262 -11.67 -12.09 -1.91
N LEU A 263 -11.25 -10.86 -1.63
CA LEU A 263 -9.90 -10.38 -1.81
C LEU A 263 -9.20 -10.19 -0.47
N VAL A 264 -7.88 -10.37 -0.47
CA VAL A 264 -7.00 -10.12 0.68
C VAL A 264 -5.86 -9.24 0.21
N PRO A 265 -5.77 -7.98 0.68
CA PRO A 265 -4.66 -7.12 0.34
C PRO A 265 -3.40 -7.54 1.10
N ILE A 266 -2.28 -7.53 0.40
CA ILE A 266 -0.94 -7.81 0.93
C ILE A 266 0.01 -6.71 0.49
N ASP A 267 1.24 -6.77 0.99
CA ASP A 267 2.34 -5.86 0.63
C ASP A 267 1.99 -4.37 0.78
N HIS A 268 1.94 -3.92 2.04
CA HIS A 268 1.64 -2.54 2.41
C HIS A 268 2.91 -1.70 2.62
N GLY A 269 4.05 -2.17 2.17
CA GLY A 269 5.34 -1.48 2.35
C GLY A 269 5.41 -0.10 1.69
N LEU A 270 4.57 0.14 0.68
CA LEU A 270 4.46 1.39 -0.07
C LEU A 270 3.21 2.22 0.29
N CYS A 271 2.64 1.98 1.49
CA CYS A 271 1.61 2.81 2.10
C CYS A 271 2.22 3.95 2.93
N LEU A 272 1.43 4.94 3.28
CA LEU A 272 1.82 6.04 4.17
C LEU A 272 3.16 6.67 3.76
N PRO A 273 3.28 7.21 2.54
CA PRO A 273 4.46 7.93 2.10
C PRO A 273 4.67 9.20 2.96
N GLU A 274 5.86 9.79 2.93
CA GLU A 274 6.18 11.01 3.69
C GLU A 274 5.85 12.29 2.94
N GLN A 275 5.49 12.16 1.68
CA GLN A 275 5.05 13.25 0.80
C GLN A 275 3.88 12.75 -0.05
N LEU A 276 3.14 13.67 -0.65
CA LEU A 276 2.09 13.28 -1.57
C LEU A 276 2.72 12.75 -2.85
N ASP A 277 2.58 11.45 -3.06
CA ASP A 277 2.96 10.75 -4.28
C ASP A 277 1.71 10.32 -5.03
N ASP A 278 1.84 10.12 -6.35
CA ASP A 278 0.74 9.65 -7.19
C ASP A 278 0.42 8.19 -6.88
N PRO A 279 -0.76 7.86 -6.36
CA PRO A 279 -1.08 6.49 -6.01
C PRO A 279 -1.39 5.65 -7.25
N TYR A 280 -1.07 4.36 -7.17
CA TYR A 280 -1.52 3.39 -8.15
C TYR A 280 -2.58 2.49 -7.52
N PHE A 281 -3.79 2.53 -8.06
CA PHE A 281 -4.93 1.75 -7.60
C PHE A 281 -5.45 0.84 -8.71
N GLU A 282 -5.07 -0.43 -8.73
CA GLU A 282 -5.54 -1.43 -9.70
C GLU A 282 -7.07 -1.48 -9.78
N TRP A 283 -7.73 -1.42 -8.61
CA TRP A 283 -9.19 -1.47 -8.51
C TRP A 283 -9.91 -0.26 -9.11
N LEU A 284 -9.21 0.84 -9.39
CA LEU A 284 -9.80 2.06 -9.94
C LEU A 284 -10.55 1.78 -11.26
N HIS A 285 -10.02 0.86 -12.06
CA HIS A 285 -10.58 0.47 -13.34
C HIS A 285 -11.54 -0.73 -13.27
N TRP A 286 -11.84 -1.24 -12.09
CA TRP A 286 -12.75 -2.36 -11.93
C TRP A 286 -14.20 -1.88 -11.84
N PRO A 287 -15.17 -2.59 -12.46
CA PRO A 287 -16.56 -2.13 -12.48
C PRO A 287 -17.17 -1.95 -11.08
N GLN A 288 -16.70 -2.70 -10.09
CA GLN A 288 -17.17 -2.60 -8.72
C GLN A 288 -16.91 -1.22 -8.10
N SER A 289 -15.80 -0.59 -8.44
CA SER A 289 -15.41 0.72 -7.89
C SER A 289 -16.37 1.86 -8.29
N SER A 290 -17.10 1.70 -9.39
CA SER A 290 -18.10 2.66 -9.83
C SER A 290 -19.47 2.48 -9.17
N LEU A 291 -19.65 1.46 -8.32
CA LEU A 291 -20.88 1.23 -7.58
C LEU A 291 -20.92 2.10 -6.31
N PRO A 292 -22.10 2.54 -5.86
CA PRO A 292 -22.24 3.24 -4.60
C PRO A 292 -21.82 2.38 -3.41
N PHE A 293 -21.26 2.98 -2.38
CA PHE A 293 -21.03 2.31 -1.11
C PHE A 293 -22.34 1.84 -0.49
N SER A 294 -22.31 0.69 0.16
CA SER A 294 -23.39 0.18 1.00
C SER A 294 -23.50 0.98 2.31
N ASP A 295 -24.63 0.87 2.99
CA ASP A 295 -24.85 1.52 4.30
C ASP A 295 -23.81 1.08 5.34
N ASP A 296 -23.42 -0.21 5.33
CA ASP A 296 -22.39 -0.75 6.23
C ASP A 296 -21.01 -0.14 5.95
N GLU A 297 -20.66 0.04 4.67
CA GLU A 297 -19.39 0.67 4.26
C GLU A 297 -19.39 2.17 4.62
N LEU A 298 -20.50 2.87 4.41
CA LEU A 298 -20.66 4.26 4.82
C LEU A 298 -20.57 4.40 6.35
N ALA A 299 -21.22 3.51 7.10
CA ALA A 299 -21.13 3.50 8.57
C ALA A 299 -19.70 3.24 9.05
N TYR A 300 -18.98 2.31 8.41
CA TYR A 300 -17.57 2.07 8.70
C TYR A 300 -16.72 3.32 8.44
N VAL A 301 -16.82 3.92 7.26
CA VAL A 301 -16.07 5.14 6.90
C VAL A 301 -16.40 6.29 7.86
N ALA A 302 -17.67 6.47 8.21
CA ALA A 302 -18.10 7.48 9.18
C ALA A 302 -17.49 7.26 10.57
N SER A 303 -17.29 6.01 10.98
CA SER A 303 -16.73 5.64 12.29
C SER A 303 -15.22 5.88 12.42
N LEU A 304 -14.49 6.06 11.32
CA LEU A 304 -13.04 6.28 11.33
C LEU A 304 -12.70 7.59 12.06
N ASP A 305 -11.69 7.54 12.91
CA ASP A 305 -11.19 8.69 13.67
C ASP A 305 -9.70 8.94 13.32
N PRO A 306 -9.40 9.92 12.46
CA PRO A 306 -8.03 10.16 12.01
C PRO A 306 -7.08 10.58 13.13
N PHE A 307 -7.58 11.21 14.17
CA PHE A 307 -6.76 11.68 15.31
C PHE A 307 -6.41 10.52 16.24
N ARG A 308 -7.39 9.68 16.55
CA ARG A 308 -7.17 8.46 17.36
C ARG A 308 -6.23 7.48 16.63
N ASP A 309 -6.36 7.37 15.33
CA ASP A 309 -5.48 6.53 14.51
C ASP A 309 -4.05 7.05 14.52
N ALA A 310 -3.86 8.36 14.41
CA ALA A 310 -2.56 9.02 14.53
C ALA A 310 -1.93 8.76 15.92
N GLU A 311 -2.69 8.86 17.00
CA GLU A 311 -2.23 8.56 18.37
C GLU A 311 -1.83 7.08 18.50
N THR A 312 -2.61 6.16 17.90
CA THR A 312 -2.31 4.73 17.89
C THR A 312 -0.98 4.46 17.19
N LEU A 313 -0.75 5.06 16.02
CA LEU A 313 0.52 4.89 15.31
C LEU A 313 1.72 5.48 16.07
N ARG A 314 1.58 6.67 16.64
CA ARG A 314 2.65 7.28 17.47
C ARG A 314 3.01 6.42 18.68
N ALA A 315 2.01 5.77 19.28
CA ALA A 315 2.22 4.90 20.44
C ALA A 315 2.82 3.54 20.09
N GLU A 316 2.31 2.88 19.04
CA GLU A 316 2.73 1.53 18.65
C GLU A 316 3.99 1.53 17.76
N LEU A 317 4.17 2.55 16.93
CA LEU A 317 5.23 2.66 15.93
C LEU A 317 5.96 4.02 16.01
N PRO A 318 6.67 4.31 17.13
CA PRO A 318 7.30 5.62 17.34
C PRO A 318 8.41 5.95 16.32
N ALA A 319 8.85 4.99 15.53
CA ALA A 319 9.82 5.19 14.44
C ALA A 319 9.14 5.52 13.09
N LEU A 320 7.81 5.54 13.01
CA LEU A 320 7.10 6.03 11.84
C LEU A 320 7.12 7.56 11.84
N GLU A 321 7.51 8.13 10.70
CA GLU A 321 7.70 9.57 10.56
C GLU A 321 6.37 10.34 10.63
N GLU A 322 6.39 11.52 11.26
CA GLU A 322 5.20 12.37 11.43
C GLU A 322 4.53 12.77 10.10
N PRO A 323 5.26 13.05 8.99
CA PRO A 323 4.61 13.30 7.69
C PRO A 323 3.71 12.17 7.22
N ALA A 324 4.11 10.91 7.41
CA ALA A 324 3.29 9.75 7.05
C ALA A 324 2.00 9.67 7.89
N ILE A 325 2.09 10.01 9.18
CA ILE A 325 0.92 10.08 10.07
C ILE A 325 -0.03 11.20 9.65
N ARG A 326 0.51 12.35 9.24
CA ARG A 326 -0.29 13.49 8.72
C ARG A 326 -1.00 13.15 7.42
N ILE A 327 -0.36 12.39 6.52
CA ILE A 327 -0.98 11.87 5.31
C ILE A 327 -2.15 10.94 5.65
N LEU A 328 -2.01 10.03 6.61
CA LEU A 328 -3.12 9.19 7.08
C LEU A 328 -4.32 10.05 7.52
N MET A 329 -4.06 11.07 8.35
CA MET A 329 -5.13 11.95 8.83
C MET A 329 -5.83 12.65 7.68
N LEU A 330 -5.07 13.20 6.75
CA LEU A 330 -5.57 13.94 5.60
C LEU A 330 -6.41 13.06 4.67
N CYS A 331 -5.89 11.89 4.30
CA CYS A 331 -6.58 10.92 3.45
C CYS A 331 -7.85 10.37 4.13
N THR A 332 -7.82 10.16 5.45
CA THR A 332 -9.01 9.73 6.19
C THR A 332 -10.08 10.81 6.22
N ILE A 333 -9.72 12.09 6.44
CA ILE A 333 -10.66 13.22 6.36
C ILE A 333 -11.26 13.33 4.97
N PHE A 334 -10.42 13.28 3.92
CA PHE A 334 -10.86 13.32 2.52
C PHE A 334 -11.87 12.20 2.22
N LEU A 335 -11.52 10.94 2.53
CA LEU A 335 -12.39 9.78 2.34
C LEU A 335 -13.75 9.96 3.02
N LYS A 336 -13.76 10.38 4.29
CA LYS A 336 -15.01 10.61 5.06
C LYS A 336 -15.90 11.65 4.39
N ARG A 337 -15.32 12.78 3.96
CA ARG A 337 -16.06 13.85 3.31
C ARG A 337 -16.57 13.46 1.92
N ALA A 338 -15.76 12.75 1.14
CA ALA A 338 -16.12 12.29 -0.19
C ALA A 338 -17.22 11.22 -0.15
N ALA A 339 -17.13 10.24 0.76
CA ALA A 339 -18.16 9.22 0.95
C ALA A 339 -19.49 9.84 1.45
N ALA A 340 -19.43 10.74 2.45
CA ALA A 340 -20.61 11.47 2.92
C ALA A 340 -21.23 12.34 1.83
N ALA A 341 -20.44 12.83 0.89
CA ALA A 341 -20.91 13.54 -0.28
C ALA A 341 -21.57 12.62 -1.33
N GLY A 342 -21.51 11.29 -1.18
CA GLY A 342 -22.11 10.30 -2.08
C GLY A 342 -21.25 9.99 -3.32
N LEU A 343 -19.94 10.23 -3.26
CA LEU A 343 -19.00 9.78 -4.28
C LEU A 343 -18.78 8.28 -4.16
N CYS A 344 -18.63 7.58 -5.29
CA CYS A 344 -18.23 6.19 -5.31
C CYS A 344 -16.69 6.05 -5.17
N LEU A 345 -16.22 4.83 -5.02
CA LEU A 345 -14.79 4.56 -4.85
C LEU A 345 -13.97 5.02 -6.06
N ALA A 346 -14.47 4.84 -7.28
CA ALA A 346 -13.83 5.31 -8.50
C ALA A 346 -13.71 6.84 -8.53
N ASP A 347 -14.78 7.58 -8.17
CA ASP A 347 -14.72 9.05 -8.11
C ASP A 347 -13.65 9.54 -7.12
N ILE A 348 -13.54 8.86 -5.97
CA ILE A 348 -12.55 9.19 -4.92
C ILE A 348 -11.14 8.91 -5.43
N GLY A 349 -10.91 7.75 -6.04
CA GLY A 349 -9.62 7.38 -6.61
C GLY A 349 -9.19 8.34 -7.73
N ASP A 350 -10.10 8.69 -8.65
CA ASP A 350 -9.83 9.66 -9.73
C ASP A 350 -9.41 11.05 -9.20
N MET A 351 -9.96 11.47 -8.05
CA MET A 351 -9.54 12.74 -7.43
C MET A 351 -8.15 12.67 -6.82
N MET A 352 -7.65 11.47 -6.50
CA MET A 352 -6.33 11.27 -5.87
C MET A 352 -5.24 10.97 -6.88
N THR A 353 -5.58 10.44 -8.05
CA THR A 353 -4.63 10.09 -9.11
C THR A 353 -4.45 11.24 -10.10
N ARG A 354 -3.25 11.34 -10.67
CA ARG A 354 -2.94 12.34 -11.70
C ARG A 354 -3.49 11.87 -13.05
N GLU A 355 -4.05 12.81 -13.82
CA GLU A 355 -4.45 12.52 -15.19
C GLU A 355 -3.23 12.47 -16.12
N PHE A 356 -3.13 11.42 -16.93
CA PHE A 356 -2.14 11.36 -17.99
C PHE A 356 -2.55 12.32 -19.11
N THR A 357 -1.92 13.48 -19.17
CA THR A 357 -2.03 14.36 -20.33
C THR A 357 -0.91 14.05 -21.32
N ALA A 358 -1.25 14.08 -22.63
CA ALA A 358 -0.29 13.85 -23.71
C ALA A 358 0.80 14.96 -23.82
N GLN A 359 0.75 15.98 -23.00
CA GLN A 359 1.75 17.02 -22.85
C GLN A 359 2.57 16.65 -21.61
N GLU A 360 3.90 16.71 -21.73
CA GLU A 360 4.92 16.27 -20.78
C GLU A 360 4.86 16.88 -19.35
N GLU A 361 3.88 17.69 -19.03
CA GLU A 361 3.60 18.21 -17.70
C GLU A 361 2.45 17.42 -17.07
N GLU A 362 2.76 16.41 -16.28
CA GLU A 362 1.77 15.79 -15.39
C GLU A 362 1.24 16.85 -14.43
N GLY A 363 -0.05 17.15 -14.53
CA GLY A 363 -0.76 18.05 -13.62
C GLY A 363 -0.83 17.43 -12.21
N LEU A 364 -1.10 18.26 -11.22
CA LEU A 364 -1.46 17.77 -9.88
C LEU A 364 -2.84 17.08 -9.94
N SER A 365 -3.01 16.01 -9.15
CA SER A 365 -4.37 15.50 -8.91
C SER A 365 -5.23 16.53 -8.18
N THR A 366 -6.55 16.35 -8.20
CA THR A 366 -7.46 17.25 -7.45
C THR A 366 -7.11 17.29 -5.96
N PHE A 367 -6.77 16.14 -5.39
CA PHE A 367 -6.37 16.02 -3.99
C PHE A 367 -5.06 16.76 -3.71
N GLU A 368 -4.04 16.60 -4.56
CA GLU A 368 -2.78 17.34 -4.44
C GLU A 368 -2.98 18.85 -4.58
N ALA A 369 -3.82 19.29 -5.51
CA ALA A 369 -4.13 20.71 -5.70
C ALA A 369 -4.80 21.30 -4.45
N LEU A 370 -5.77 20.61 -3.85
CA LEU A 370 -6.40 21.02 -2.59
C LEU A 370 -5.37 21.13 -1.45
N CYS A 371 -4.48 20.17 -1.35
CA CYS A 371 -3.42 20.17 -0.34
C CYS A 371 -2.46 21.34 -0.56
N LYS A 372 -2.09 21.59 -1.80
CA LYS A 372 -1.22 22.72 -2.16
C LYS A 372 -1.87 24.06 -1.82
N ASP A 373 -3.15 24.25 -2.20
CA ASP A 373 -3.88 25.49 -1.92
C ASP A 373 -4.05 25.74 -0.42
N ALA A 374 -4.29 24.67 0.35
CA ALA A 374 -4.35 24.77 1.81
C ALA A 374 -2.99 25.09 2.42
N HIS A 375 -1.92 24.47 1.93
CA HIS A 375 -0.56 24.72 2.38
C HIS A 375 -0.09 26.14 2.05
N ASP A 376 -0.33 26.63 0.82
CA ASP A 376 0.06 27.97 0.39
C ASP A 376 -0.71 29.07 1.16
N ALA A 377 -1.88 28.76 1.69
CA ALA A 377 -2.65 29.67 2.56
C ALA A 377 -2.01 29.83 3.94
N VAL A 378 -1.35 28.80 4.45
CA VAL A 378 -0.67 28.80 5.77
C VAL A 378 0.78 29.26 5.63
N HIS A 379 1.44 28.85 4.55
CA HIS A 379 2.79 29.24 4.17
C HIS A 379 2.78 29.97 2.81
N PRO A 380 2.41 31.25 2.77
CA PRO A 380 2.45 31.99 1.52
C PRO A 380 3.88 31.96 0.96
N PRO A 381 4.06 31.68 -0.34
CA PRO A 381 5.38 31.65 -0.95
C PRO A 381 6.08 32.98 -0.69
N SER A 382 7.24 32.92 -0.01
CA SER A 382 8.01 34.11 0.31
C SER A 382 8.33 34.84 -1.00
N LEU A 383 7.79 36.03 -1.16
CA LEU A 383 8.20 36.96 -2.21
C LEU A 383 9.64 37.33 -1.90
N LEU A 384 10.60 36.58 -2.47
CA LEU A 384 12.00 37.02 -2.44
C LEU A 384 12.05 38.44 -2.99
N PRO A 385 12.68 39.41 -2.28
CA PRO A 385 12.86 40.76 -2.81
C PRO A 385 13.58 40.61 -4.15
N CYS A 386 13.07 41.30 -5.16
CA CYS A 386 13.74 41.42 -6.45
C CYS A 386 15.18 41.88 -6.18
N PRO A 387 16.22 41.21 -6.70
CA PRO A 387 17.59 41.71 -6.54
C PRO A 387 17.67 43.15 -7.12
N PRO A 388 18.40 44.06 -6.44
CA PRO A 388 18.56 45.42 -6.95
C PRO A 388 19.22 45.38 -8.34
N PRO A 389 18.88 46.27 -9.26
CA PRO A 389 19.50 46.31 -10.57
C PRO A 389 20.96 46.75 -10.45
N ASP A 390 21.81 45.97 -11.09
CA ASP A 390 23.13 46.27 -11.60
C ASP A 390 24.24 46.86 -10.70
N GLY A 391 25.19 45.99 -10.43
CA GLY A 391 26.55 46.35 -10.13
C GLY A 391 27.47 45.39 -10.91
N ASP A 392 28.23 45.96 -11.86
CA ASP A 392 29.24 45.27 -12.67
C ASP A 392 30.23 44.49 -11.80
N GLY A 393 30.26 43.16 -11.92
CA GLY A 393 31.25 42.33 -11.26
C GLY A 393 31.43 41.01 -12.03
N VAL A 394 32.48 40.99 -12.87
CA VAL A 394 32.98 39.77 -13.53
C VAL A 394 33.42 38.77 -12.46
N GLY A 395 32.70 37.64 -12.37
CA GLY A 395 33.06 36.51 -11.54
C GLY A 395 32.51 35.24 -12.17
N GLU A 396 33.40 34.43 -12.78
CA GLU A 396 33.12 33.06 -13.20
C GLU A 396 32.64 32.24 -11.99
N GLY A 397 31.37 32.06 -11.85
CA GLY A 397 30.74 31.16 -10.90
C GLY A 397 29.92 30.14 -11.67
N THR A 398 30.33 28.88 -11.61
CA THR A 398 29.60 27.71 -12.11
C THR A 398 28.14 27.82 -11.75
N ALA A 399 27.30 28.07 -12.76
CA ALA A 399 25.85 27.99 -12.66
C ALA A 399 25.45 26.53 -12.39
N THR A 400 25.23 26.19 -11.13
CA THR A 400 24.41 25.01 -10.82
C THR A 400 23.00 25.32 -11.31
N SER A 401 22.64 24.74 -12.44
CA SER A 401 21.28 24.73 -12.94
C SER A 401 20.39 24.09 -11.86
N SER A 402 19.66 24.89 -11.11
CA SER A 402 18.52 24.45 -10.35
C SER A 402 17.48 23.95 -11.36
N SER A 403 17.52 22.65 -11.68
CA SER A 403 16.41 21.97 -12.31
C SER A 403 15.15 22.32 -11.51
N GLY A 404 14.11 22.82 -12.17
CA GLY A 404 12.80 23.13 -11.56
C GLY A 404 12.16 21.83 -11.04
N GLY A 405 12.65 21.36 -9.88
CA GLY A 405 12.06 20.24 -9.15
C GLY A 405 10.66 20.66 -8.73
N ARG A 406 9.65 19.86 -9.06
CA ARG A 406 8.30 19.97 -8.52
C ARG A 406 8.44 20.10 -7.01
N LYS A 407 7.94 21.20 -6.45
CA LYS A 407 7.88 21.36 -5.00
C LYS A 407 6.76 20.47 -4.49
N HIS A 408 7.09 19.25 -4.08
CA HIS A 408 6.16 18.40 -3.34
C HIS A 408 5.77 19.10 -2.04
N VAL A 409 4.48 19.03 -1.68
CA VAL A 409 4.02 19.54 -0.39
C VAL A 409 4.59 18.63 0.68
N SER A 410 5.46 19.19 1.55
CA SER A 410 5.97 18.50 2.74
C SER A 410 5.12 18.88 3.95
N PHE A 411 4.64 17.90 4.67
CA PHE A 411 3.91 18.14 5.92
C PHE A 411 4.82 18.06 7.15
N GLY A 412 6.10 17.68 6.99
CA GLY A 412 7.04 17.50 8.09
C GLY A 412 7.42 18.80 8.77
N ASP A 413 7.52 19.88 8.00
CA ASP A 413 8.01 21.17 8.46
C ASP A 413 6.95 22.03 9.16
N LEU A 414 5.65 21.62 9.10
CA LEU A 414 4.58 22.35 9.72
C LEU A 414 4.62 22.20 11.26
N SER A 415 4.61 23.30 12.00
CA SER A 415 4.34 23.29 13.44
C SER A 415 2.92 22.75 13.73
N VAL A 416 2.62 22.46 14.97
CA VAL A 416 1.28 21.99 15.37
C VAL A 416 0.19 23.01 15.01
N ALA A 417 0.42 24.31 15.27
CA ALA A 417 -0.54 25.37 14.96
C ALA A 417 -0.74 25.55 13.43
N GLU A 418 0.33 25.43 12.66
CA GLU A 418 0.26 25.50 11.19
C GLU A 418 -0.46 24.27 10.62
N TRP A 419 -0.23 23.09 11.20
CA TRP A 419 -0.95 21.87 10.82
C TRP A 419 -2.46 21.99 11.10
N GLU A 420 -2.86 22.52 12.25
CA GLU A 420 -4.26 22.77 12.59
C GLU A 420 -4.91 23.76 11.60
N ALA A 421 -4.22 24.87 11.30
CA ALA A 421 -4.68 25.86 10.33
C ALA A 421 -4.78 25.27 8.90
N PHE A 422 -3.82 24.42 8.52
CA PHE A 422 -3.84 23.68 7.25
C PHE A 422 -5.06 22.77 7.16
N LEU A 423 -5.34 21.96 8.19
CA LEU A 423 -6.51 21.08 8.19
C LEU A 423 -7.81 21.86 8.10
N GLU A 424 -7.94 22.97 8.84
CA GLU A 424 -9.11 23.83 8.76
C GLU A 424 -9.29 24.37 7.33
N ARG A 425 -8.21 24.84 6.71
CA ARG A 425 -8.26 25.35 5.35
C ARG A 425 -8.58 24.27 4.32
N PHE A 426 -7.99 23.10 4.45
CA PHE A 426 -8.28 21.94 3.61
C PHE A 426 -9.77 21.56 3.67
N GLU A 427 -10.34 21.45 4.88
CA GLU A 427 -11.77 21.15 5.05
C GLU A 427 -12.68 22.23 4.45
N GLN A 428 -12.28 23.50 4.47
CA GLN A 428 -13.03 24.59 3.82
C GLN A 428 -13.04 24.49 2.28
N LEU A 429 -11.98 23.95 1.69
CA LEU A 429 -11.85 23.79 0.23
C LEU A 429 -12.60 22.56 -0.30
N LEU A 430 -12.70 21.50 0.50
CA LEU A 430 -13.27 20.21 0.08
C LEU A 430 -14.68 20.30 -0.53
N PRO A 431 -15.68 21.01 0.04
CA PRO A 431 -17.05 20.98 -0.49
C PRO A 431 -17.13 21.42 -1.95
N ALA A 432 -16.38 22.47 -2.33
CA ALA A 432 -16.38 22.98 -3.69
C ALA A 432 -15.81 21.97 -4.71
N ALA A 433 -14.74 21.28 -4.33
CA ALA A 433 -14.11 20.25 -5.16
C ALA A 433 -15.01 19.01 -5.31
N LEU A 434 -15.62 18.55 -4.20
CA LEU A 434 -16.54 17.42 -4.22
C LEU A 434 -17.79 17.71 -5.06
N ASP A 435 -18.33 18.94 -5.00
CA ASP A 435 -19.47 19.36 -5.82
C ASP A 435 -19.08 19.48 -7.30
N ALA A 436 -17.85 19.90 -7.60
CA ALA A 436 -17.35 19.93 -8.97
C ALA A 436 -17.25 18.51 -9.56
N LYS A 437 -16.71 17.55 -8.80
CA LYS A 437 -16.62 16.13 -9.20
C LYS A 437 -18.00 15.53 -9.46
N LYS A 438 -18.98 15.79 -8.60
CA LYS A 438 -20.38 15.33 -8.80
C LYS A 438 -21.01 15.87 -10.06
N ARG A 439 -20.81 17.17 -10.35
CA ARG A 439 -21.35 17.77 -11.58
C ARG A 439 -20.73 17.14 -12.83
N ALA A 440 -19.42 16.91 -12.82
CA ALA A 440 -18.72 16.24 -13.91
C ALA A 440 -19.22 14.79 -14.13
N ALA A 441 -19.48 14.05 -13.07
CA ALA A 441 -20.03 12.70 -13.14
C ALA A 441 -21.49 12.64 -13.62
N SER A 442 -22.25 13.77 -13.57
CA SER A 442 -23.65 13.86 -13.98
C SER A 442 -23.84 14.38 -15.40
N SER A 443 -22.78 14.86 -16.05
CA SER A 443 -22.74 15.42 -17.41
C SER A 443 -22.37 14.37 -18.43
#